data_e2710229a8e85539b72855dd3cdfd094
#
_entry.id   e2710229a8e85539b72855dd3cdfd094
#
_cell.length_a   1.000
_cell.length_b   1.000
_cell.length_c   1.000
_cell.angle_alpha   90.00
_cell.angle_beta   90.00
_cell.angle_gamma   90.00
#
_symmetry.space_group_name_H-M   'P 1'
#
loop_
_entity.id
_entity.type
_entity.pdbx_description
1 polymer ?
#
loop_
_entity_poly.entity_id
_entity_poly.type
_entity_poly.pdbx_seq_one_letter_code
_entity_poly.pdbx_strand_id
1 'polypeptide(L)'
;MQKNKIKATLQAGGSVLGTCITDCLNPEIVIAVKAAGLDFFFIDGEHARASLLDVQNFVRVAKSSGVVPLVRVPQSEYFFLAKTLDCGALGIINPRTESVEEVEKIVSCMKFPPKGRRGYGLRSIVTDLDFKGAAAEMKSADEESMVIIQMETQPCVDAIYEMVAVEGVDATMVGPFDLSVSLGIPGDFENPIFWKAFDRMVDACNKVGVAPGVHFGSTKMLKRAQDHGARFLVCGTDMSVLQNGFTALVGEMDIRSDEPATAGKSGGYM
;
A
#
# COMPACT_ATOMS: atom_id res chain seq x y z
N MET A 1 2.77 4.84 21.10
CA MET A 1 2.65 4.82 19.62
C MET A 1 2.58 3.39 19.13
N GLN A 2 1.73 3.08 18.15
CA GLN A 2 1.62 1.73 17.56
C GLN A 2 2.92 1.33 16.86
N LYS A 3 3.35 0.07 17.04
CA LYS A 3 4.49 -0.51 16.32
C LYS A 3 4.08 -0.96 14.92
N ASN A 4 4.93 -0.70 13.94
CA ASN A 4 4.71 -1.11 12.56
C ASN A 4 5.29 -2.52 12.33
N LYS A 5 4.44 -3.53 12.53
CA LYS A 5 4.83 -4.94 12.40
C LYS A 5 5.25 -5.30 10.98
N ILE A 6 4.58 -4.74 9.97
CA ILE A 6 4.90 -5.06 8.58
C ILE A 6 6.26 -4.52 8.18
N LYS A 7 6.63 -3.30 8.65
CA LYS A 7 7.98 -2.77 8.46
C LYS A 7 9.04 -3.69 9.05
N ALA A 8 8.85 -4.12 10.29
CA ALA A 8 9.78 -5.03 10.96
C ALA A 8 9.89 -6.38 10.22
N THR A 9 8.76 -6.96 9.78
CA THR A 9 8.74 -8.21 9.01
C THR A 9 9.49 -8.08 7.69
N LEU A 10 9.25 -6.99 6.93
CA LEU A 10 9.89 -6.75 5.65
C LEU A 10 11.41 -6.52 5.80
N GLN A 11 11.83 -5.78 6.83
CA GLN A 11 13.25 -5.56 7.16
C GLN A 11 13.95 -6.86 7.54
N ALA A 12 13.24 -7.80 8.16
CA ALA A 12 13.77 -9.13 8.47
C ALA A 12 13.76 -10.10 7.24
N GLY A 13 13.37 -9.62 6.05
CA GLY A 13 13.30 -10.43 4.84
C GLY A 13 12.00 -11.25 4.68
N GLY A 14 11.04 -11.09 5.59
CA GLY A 14 9.74 -11.74 5.52
C GLY A 14 8.80 -11.11 4.49
N SER A 15 7.64 -11.74 4.30
CA SER A 15 6.57 -11.23 3.43
C SER A 15 5.34 -10.85 4.25
N VAL A 16 4.56 -9.89 3.75
CA VAL A 16 3.32 -9.41 4.35
C VAL A 16 2.21 -9.35 3.31
N LEU A 17 0.98 -9.61 3.75
CA LEU A 17 -0.20 -9.60 2.89
C LEU A 17 -1.24 -8.62 3.42
N GLY A 18 -1.74 -7.76 2.54
CA GLY A 18 -2.79 -6.80 2.84
C GLY A 18 -3.83 -6.70 1.74
N THR A 19 -4.74 -5.73 1.89
CA THR A 19 -5.79 -5.42 0.91
C THR A 19 -5.97 -3.92 0.76
N CYS A 20 -6.67 -3.51 -0.30
CA CYS A 20 -7.03 -2.12 -0.57
C CYS A 20 -8.47 -1.84 -0.12
N ILE A 21 -8.70 -0.71 0.54
CA ILE A 21 -10.02 -0.20 0.89
C ILE A 21 -10.34 0.98 -0.04
N THR A 22 -11.39 0.82 -0.84
CA THR A 22 -11.82 1.81 -1.85
C THR A 22 -13.18 2.42 -1.52
N ASP A 23 -14.18 1.58 -1.22
CA ASP A 23 -15.58 1.98 -1.16
C ASP A 23 -16.25 1.73 0.19
N CYS A 24 -15.87 0.65 0.89
CA CYS A 24 -16.41 0.32 2.20
C CYS A 24 -15.78 1.16 3.30
N LEU A 25 -16.14 2.44 3.36
CA LEU A 25 -15.59 3.41 4.32
C LEU A 25 -16.14 3.25 5.75
N ASN A 26 -16.66 2.08 6.10
CA ASN A 26 -16.94 1.73 7.49
C ASN A 26 -15.70 1.08 8.12
N PRO A 27 -15.08 1.69 9.17
CA PRO A 27 -13.85 1.18 9.76
C PRO A 27 -13.98 -0.19 10.42
N GLU A 28 -15.20 -0.70 10.67
CA GLU A 28 -15.41 -2.07 11.16
C GLU A 28 -14.91 -3.15 10.19
N ILE A 29 -14.75 -2.84 8.90
CA ILE A 29 -14.14 -3.75 7.94
C ILE A 29 -12.73 -4.20 8.37
N VAL A 30 -12.02 -3.40 9.14
CA VAL A 30 -10.69 -3.76 9.69
C VAL A 30 -10.76 -5.00 10.59
N ILE A 31 -11.91 -5.23 11.25
CA ILE A 31 -12.13 -6.44 12.06
C ILE A 31 -12.17 -7.68 11.15
N ALA A 32 -12.85 -7.57 10.00
CA ALA A 32 -12.87 -8.65 9.00
C ALA A 32 -11.48 -8.88 8.38
N VAL A 33 -10.75 -7.80 8.06
CA VAL A 33 -9.34 -7.86 7.60
C VAL A 33 -8.48 -8.62 8.60
N LYS A 34 -8.61 -8.31 9.90
CA LYS A 34 -7.91 -9.02 10.98
C LYS A 34 -8.31 -10.49 11.08
N ALA A 35 -9.61 -10.77 11.06
CA ALA A 35 -10.14 -12.13 11.16
C ALA A 35 -9.70 -13.02 9.98
N ALA A 36 -9.54 -12.44 8.80
CA ALA A 36 -9.01 -13.10 7.61
C ALA A 36 -7.50 -13.38 7.69
N GLY A 37 -6.79 -12.84 8.67
CA GLY A 37 -5.35 -13.05 8.84
C GLY A 37 -4.47 -12.10 8.03
N LEU A 38 -5.01 -11.00 7.51
CA LEU A 38 -4.22 -9.99 6.81
C LEU A 38 -3.41 -9.13 7.80
N ASP A 39 -2.21 -8.73 7.38
CA ASP A 39 -1.27 -7.95 8.20
C ASP A 39 -1.57 -6.46 8.19
N PHE A 40 -2.07 -5.97 7.06
CA PHE A 40 -2.33 -4.55 6.84
C PHE A 40 -3.48 -4.34 5.85
N PHE A 41 -3.92 -3.11 5.79
CA PHE A 41 -4.71 -2.57 4.69
C PHE A 41 -4.15 -1.21 4.29
N PHE A 42 -4.44 -0.78 3.07
CA PHE A 42 -4.30 0.63 2.75
C PHE A 42 -5.64 1.23 2.33
N ILE A 43 -5.86 2.48 2.70
CA ILE A 43 -6.98 3.29 2.23
C ILE A 43 -6.53 3.99 0.96
N ASP A 44 -7.33 3.86 -0.08
CA ASP A 44 -7.07 4.55 -1.34
C ASP A 44 -7.56 6.00 -1.28
N GLY A 45 -6.63 6.94 -1.19
CA GLY A 45 -6.91 8.37 -1.27
C GLY A 45 -6.73 8.94 -2.68
N GLU A 46 -6.21 8.16 -3.63
CA GLU A 46 -5.99 8.62 -5.01
C GLU A 46 -7.25 8.48 -5.87
N HIS A 47 -7.87 7.29 -5.88
CA HIS A 47 -9.00 7.01 -6.75
C HIS A 47 -10.33 6.82 -6.00
N ALA A 48 -10.29 6.70 -4.67
CA ALA A 48 -11.48 6.60 -3.85
C ALA A 48 -11.80 7.93 -3.15
N ARG A 49 -12.94 7.96 -2.47
CA ARG A 49 -13.49 9.17 -1.82
C ARG A 49 -13.12 9.34 -0.34
N ALA A 50 -12.14 8.61 0.16
CA ALA A 50 -11.76 8.64 1.55
C ALA A 50 -11.23 10.03 1.98
N SER A 51 -11.76 10.54 3.07
CA SER A 51 -11.33 11.78 3.70
C SER A 51 -10.30 11.51 4.82
N LEU A 52 -9.62 12.56 5.29
CA LEU A 52 -8.74 12.46 6.46
C LEU A 52 -9.48 12.03 7.74
N LEU A 53 -10.78 12.31 7.85
CA LEU A 53 -11.60 11.81 8.95
C LEU A 53 -11.82 10.31 8.86
N ASP A 54 -12.04 9.78 7.65
CA ASP A 54 -12.13 8.34 7.44
C ASP A 54 -10.80 7.67 7.81
N VAL A 55 -9.67 8.19 7.34
CA VAL A 55 -8.33 7.69 7.73
C VAL A 55 -8.21 7.63 9.27
N GLN A 56 -8.60 8.70 9.97
CA GLN A 56 -8.51 8.74 11.44
C GLN A 56 -9.41 7.70 12.11
N ASN A 57 -10.62 7.46 11.58
CA ASN A 57 -11.54 6.46 12.10
C ASN A 57 -11.01 5.04 11.89
N PHE A 58 -10.49 4.75 10.70
CA PHE A 58 -9.84 3.47 10.39
C PHE A 58 -8.62 3.20 11.28
N VAL A 59 -7.77 4.21 11.51
CA VAL A 59 -6.61 4.09 12.40
C VAL A 59 -7.02 3.70 13.82
N ARG A 60 -8.12 4.26 14.37
CA ARG A 60 -8.61 3.90 15.70
C ARG A 60 -8.92 2.41 15.82
N VAL A 61 -9.63 1.86 14.84
CA VAL A 61 -9.96 0.43 14.83
C VAL A 61 -8.72 -0.42 14.55
N ALA A 62 -7.85 0.02 13.64
CA ALA A 62 -6.59 -0.66 13.33
C ALA A 62 -5.69 -0.80 14.56
N LYS A 63 -5.57 0.25 15.37
CA LYS A 63 -4.79 0.21 16.63
C LYS A 63 -5.30 -0.85 17.60
N SER A 64 -6.61 -0.94 17.81
CA SER A 64 -7.22 -1.95 18.70
C SER A 64 -7.13 -3.36 18.15
N SER A 65 -7.15 -3.52 16.82
CA SER A 65 -7.12 -4.81 16.14
C SER A 65 -5.70 -5.31 15.88
N GLY A 66 -4.70 -4.43 15.96
CA GLY A 66 -3.29 -4.75 15.68
C GLY A 66 -3.00 -4.97 14.19
N VAL A 67 -3.84 -4.45 13.30
CA VAL A 67 -3.61 -4.38 11.84
C VAL A 67 -2.90 -3.07 11.52
N VAL A 68 -2.01 -3.04 10.52
CA VAL A 68 -1.25 -1.84 10.16
C VAL A 68 -2.03 -1.00 9.15
N PRO A 69 -2.38 0.27 9.47
CA PRO A 69 -3.05 1.17 8.55
C PRO A 69 -2.04 1.90 7.66
N LEU A 70 -2.15 1.73 6.35
CA LEU A 70 -1.43 2.51 5.35
C LEU A 70 -2.43 3.38 4.57
N VAL A 71 -1.93 4.36 3.84
CA VAL A 71 -2.74 5.23 2.98
C VAL A 71 -2.01 5.48 1.67
N ARG A 72 -2.70 5.31 0.55
CA ARG A 72 -2.27 5.87 -0.72
C ARG A 72 -2.78 7.30 -0.82
N VAL A 73 -1.88 8.27 -0.92
CA VAL A 73 -2.25 9.69 -1.00
C VAL A 73 -2.62 10.07 -2.44
N PRO A 74 -3.46 11.12 -2.64
CA PRO A 74 -3.81 11.57 -3.98
C PRO A 74 -2.61 12.23 -4.70
N GLN A 75 -1.72 12.82 -3.94
CA GLN A 75 -0.51 13.51 -4.41
C GLN A 75 0.55 13.51 -3.31
N SER A 76 1.83 13.44 -3.70
CA SER A 76 2.97 13.43 -2.77
C SER A 76 3.38 14.85 -2.33
N GLU A 77 2.40 15.72 -2.04
CA GLU A 77 2.64 17.05 -1.51
C GLU A 77 2.66 17.07 0.02
N TYR A 78 3.41 18.02 0.60
CA TYR A 78 3.62 18.12 2.05
C TYR A 78 2.34 18.01 2.86
N PHE A 79 1.26 18.71 2.43
CA PHE A 79 -0.01 18.70 3.13
C PHE A 79 -0.58 17.29 3.27
N PHE A 80 -0.62 16.53 2.18
CA PHE A 80 -1.19 15.18 2.22
C PHE A 80 -0.32 14.22 3.03
N LEU A 81 1.01 14.30 2.86
CA LEU A 81 1.95 13.43 3.55
C LEU A 81 1.93 13.68 5.07
N ALA A 82 2.14 14.92 5.50
CA ALA A 82 2.19 15.27 6.91
C ALA A 82 0.85 15.03 7.61
N LYS A 83 -0.28 15.46 7.00
CA LYS A 83 -1.62 15.29 7.58
C LYS A 83 -2.03 13.83 7.72
N THR A 84 -1.73 13.01 6.74
CA THR A 84 -2.05 11.57 6.79
C THR A 84 -1.30 10.88 7.92
N LEU A 85 -0.02 11.19 8.10
CA LEU A 85 0.75 10.68 9.23
C LEU A 85 0.25 11.23 10.58
N ASP A 86 -0.22 12.48 10.64
CA ASP A 86 -0.81 13.09 11.83
C ASP A 86 -2.18 12.47 12.18
N CYS A 87 -2.87 11.88 11.19
CA CYS A 87 -4.06 11.04 11.42
C CYS A 87 -3.72 9.65 11.95
N GLY A 88 -2.44 9.29 12.02
CA GLY A 88 -1.95 8.04 12.61
C GLY A 88 -1.71 6.90 11.64
N ALA A 89 -1.71 7.16 10.32
CA ALA A 89 -1.25 6.18 9.34
C ALA A 89 0.21 5.79 9.62
N LEU A 90 0.55 4.52 9.45
CA LEU A 90 1.88 3.98 9.68
C LEU A 90 2.72 3.85 8.40
N GLY A 91 2.22 4.34 7.29
CA GLY A 91 2.96 4.44 6.03
C GLY A 91 2.11 5.06 4.94
N ILE A 92 2.81 5.57 3.95
CA ILE A 92 2.21 6.23 2.79
C ILE A 92 2.70 5.58 1.52
N ILE A 93 1.75 5.21 0.65
CA ILE A 93 2.00 4.81 -0.72
C ILE A 93 1.94 6.08 -1.57
N ASN A 94 3.03 6.36 -2.27
CA ASN A 94 3.24 7.56 -3.07
C ASN A 94 3.07 7.21 -4.55
N PRO A 95 1.92 7.58 -5.16
CA PRO A 95 1.65 7.29 -6.56
C PRO A 95 2.49 8.19 -7.49
N ARG A 96 2.63 7.76 -8.74
CA ARG A 96 3.19 8.56 -9.85
C ARG A 96 4.54 9.20 -9.56
N THR A 97 5.38 8.54 -8.77
CA THR A 97 6.73 9.03 -8.47
C THR A 97 7.67 8.61 -9.59
N GLU A 98 8.36 9.57 -10.20
CA GLU A 98 9.11 9.36 -11.46
C GLU A 98 10.59 9.76 -11.38
N SER A 99 11.02 10.40 -10.30
CA SER A 99 12.41 10.87 -10.16
C SER A 99 12.97 10.72 -8.75
N VAL A 100 14.29 10.75 -8.64
CA VAL A 100 15.02 10.73 -7.38
C VAL A 100 14.67 11.95 -6.52
N GLU A 101 14.59 13.13 -7.13
CA GLU A 101 14.27 14.38 -6.45
C GLU A 101 12.87 14.35 -5.83
N GLU A 102 11.91 13.70 -6.50
CA GLU A 102 10.57 13.49 -5.92
C GLU A 102 10.63 12.57 -4.71
N VAL A 103 11.39 11.47 -4.79
CA VAL A 103 11.56 10.55 -3.64
C VAL A 103 12.22 11.27 -2.45
N GLU A 104 13.27 12.05 -2.68
CA GLU A 104 13.92 12.85 -1.65
C GLU A 104 12.95 13.85 -1.01
N LYS A 105 12.13 14.54 -1.83
CA LYS A 105 11.08 15.44 -1.36
C LYS A 105 10.06 14.70 -0.49
N ILE A 106 9.61 13.52 -0.93
CA ILE A 106 8.65 12.68 -0.18
C ILE A 106 9.24 12.31 1.19
N VAL A 107 10.44 11.74 1.22
CA VAL A 107 11.13 11.36 2.46
C VAL A 107 11.27 12.57 3.38
N SER A 108 11.72 13.71 2.84
CA SER A 108 11.86 14.96 3.59
C SER A 108 10.55 15.44 4.20
N CYS A 109 9.41 15.29 3.51
CA CYS A 109 8.10 15.67 4.03
C CYS A 109 7.56 14.71 5.10
N MET A 110 7.97 13.44 5.08
CA MET A 110 7.49 12.39 5.99
C MET A 110 8.33 12.26 7.26
N LYS A 111 9.57 12.71 7.26
CA LYS A 111 10.52 12.57 8.37
C LYS A 111 10.75 13.90 9.08
N PHE A 112 11.03 13.82 10.38
CA PHE A 112 11.35 14.98 11.23
C PHE A 112 12.80 15.44 11.05
N PRO A 113 13.12 16.70 11.40
CA PRO A 113 14.51 17.15 11.45
C PRO A 113 15.37 16.26 12.38
N PRO A 114 16.65 15.98 12.04
CA PRO A 114 17.39 16.50 10.90
C PRO A 114 17.21 15.73 9.58
N LYS A 115 16.49 14.60 9.57
CA LYS A 115 16.30 13.74 8.39
C LYS A 115 15.34 14.35 7.35
N GLY A 116 14.43 15.18 7.79
CA GLY A 116 13.43 15.82 6.93
C GLY A 116 12.95 17.15 7.50
N ARG A 117 11.75 17.56 7.04
CA ARG A 117 11.15 18.87 7.39
C ARG A 117 9.72 18.76 7.92
N ARG A 118 9.26 17.56 8.30
CA ARG A 118 7.91 17.36 8.84
C ARG A 118 7.71 18.23 10.08
N GLY A 119 6.60 18.98 10.13
CA GLY A 119 6.19 19.75 11.30
C GLY A 119 5.72 18.85 12.42
N TYR A 120 5.96 19.26 13.68
CA TYR A 120 5.51 18.50 14.85
C TYR A 120 4.01 18.64 15.04
N GLY A 121 3.24 17.65 14.62
CA GLY A 121 1.78 17.57 14.73
C GLY A 121 1.30 16.29 15.42
N LEU A 122 2.14 15.62 16.20
CA LEU A 122 1.82 14.36 16.87
C LEU A 122 0.71 14.58 17.89
N ARG A 123 -0.47 14.01 17.62
CA ARG A 123 -1.70 14.16 18.40
C ARG A 123 -2.02 12.86 19.15
N SER A 124 -3.09 12.92 19.97
CA SER A 124 -3.57 11.81 20.79
C SER A 124 -3.73 10.48 20.02
N ILE A 125 -4.16 10.54 18.77
CA ILE A 125 -4.31 9.32 17.94
C ILE A 125 -2.98 8.63 17.65
N VAL A 126 -1.87 9.36 17.60
CA VAL A 126 -0.53 8.84 17.38
C VAL A 126 0.10 8.41 18.69
N THR A 127 0.02 9.27 19.73
CA THR A 127 0.78 9.14 20.98
C THR A 127 -0.01 8.47 22.11
N ASP A 128 -1.32 8.25 21.96
CA ASP A 128 -2.23 7.76 23.00
C ASP A 128 -2.24 8.65 24.25
N LEU A 129 -1.90 9.94 24.10
CA LEU A 129 -1.71 10.93 25.18
C LEU A 129 -0.57 10.54 26.17
N ASP A 130 0.24 9.54 25.84
CA ASP A 130 1.42 9.15 26.61
C ASP A 130 2.64 9.95 26.12
N PHE A 131 2.77 11.19 26.60
CA PHE A 131 3.82 12.09 26.20
C PHE A 131 5.17 11.70 26.81
N LYS A 132 6.12 11.29 25.94
CA LYS A 132 7.48 10.86 26.31
C LYS A 132 8.58 11.90 26.00
N GLY A 133 8.16 13.10 25.63
CA GLY A 133 9.03 14.16 25.13
C GLY A 133 9.15 14.20 23.62
N ALA A 134 9.15 15.41 23.06
CA ALA A 134 9.07 15.63 21.63
C ALA A 134 10.15 14.86 20.84
N ALA A 135 11.38 14.85 21.30
CA ALA A 135 12.48 14.15 20.63
C ALA A 135 12.26 12.63 20.54
N ALA A 136 11.78 12.00 21.63
CA ALA A 136 11.49 10.57 21.66
C ALA A 136 10.30 10.22 20.77
N GLU A 137 9.26 11.07 20.73
CA GLU A 137 8.09 10.88 19.89
C GLU A 137 8.42 11.05 18.40
N MET A 138 9.19 12.08 18.03
CA MET A 138 9.65 12.26 16.65
C MET A 138 10.48 11.07 16.16
N LYS A 139 11.43 10.62 16.99
CA LYS A 139 12.23 9.43 16.67
C LYS A 139 11.37 8.20 16.46
N SER A 140 10.43 7.93 17.38
CA SER A 140 9.52 6.79 17.26
C SER A 140 8.62 6.89 16.03
N ALA A 141 8.09 8.09 15.71
CA ALA A 141 7.27 8.30 14.54
C ALA A 141 8.05 8.07 13.23
N ASP A 142 9.30 8.50 13.16
CA ASP A 142 10.18 8.27 12.02
C ASP A 142 10.52 6.78 11.83
N GLU A 143 10.77 6.07 12.93
CA GLU A 143 11.07 4.64 12.92
C GLU A 143 9.88 3.80 12.46
N GLU A 144 8.66 4.13 12.90
CA GLU A 144 7.47 3.35 12.64
C GLU A 144 6.75 3.73 11.32
N SER A 145 7.05 4.91 10.74
CA SER A 145 6.45 5.29 9.45
C SER A 145 7.20 4.70 8.26
N MET A 146 6.44 4.19 7.26
CA MET A 146 6.96 3.66 6.00
C MET A 146 6.78 4.63 4.85
N VAL A 147 7.81 4.75 4.02
CA VAL A 147 7.76 5.39 2.70
C VAL A 147 7.69 4.30 1.64
N ILE A 148 6.61 4.27 0.87
CA ILE A 148 6.36 3.28 -0.16
C ILE A 148 6.22 4.01 -1.49
N ILE A 149 7.06 3.67 -2.47
CA ILE A 149 7.05 4.26 -3.81
C ILE A 149 6.23 3.37 -4.74
N GLN A 150 5.22 3.94 -5.40
CA GLN A 150 4.43 3.20 -6.38
C GLN A 150 5.10 3.28 -7.75
N MET A 151 5.53 2.13 -8.26
CA MET A 151 6.13 1.99 -9.59
C MET A 151 5.04 1.67 -10.63
N GLU A 152 4.73 2.64 -11.48
CA GLU A 152 3.61 2.53 -12.42
C GLU A 152 3.81 3.26 -13.75
N THR A 153 5.01 3.81 -13.98
CA THR A 153 5.35 4.52 -15.21
C THR A 153 6.72 4.09 -15.75
N GLN A 154 6.94 4.25 -17.05
CA GLN A 154 8.23 3.95 -17.66
C GLN A 154 9.38 4.80 -17.08
N PRO A 155 9.23 6.12 -16.83
CA PRO A 155 10.25 6.91 -16.15
C PRO A 155 10.64 6.35 -14.77
N CYS A 156 9.65 5.89 -13.98
CA CYS A 156 9.94 5.22 -12.70
C CYS A 156 10.74 3.93 -12.89
N VAL A 157 10.39 3.10 -13.89
CA VAL A 157 11.14 1.89 -14.22
C VAL A 157 12.58 2.20 -14.60
N ASP A 158 12.79 3.27 -15.35
CA ASP A 158 14.13 3.66 -15.80
C ASP A 158 15.02 4.13 -14.64
N ALA A 159 14.46 4.91 -13.69
CA ALA A 159 15.17 5.48 -12.55
C ALA A 159 15.10 4.62 -11.27
N ILE A 160 14.54 3.39 -11.32
CA ILE A 160 14.18 2.64 -10.10
C ILE A 160 15.37 2.36 -9.19
N TYR A 161 16.58 2.11 -9.73
CA TYR A 161 17.76 1.83 -8.93
C TYR A 161 18.16 3.00 -8.04
N GLU A 162 18.13 4.19 -8.62
CA GLU A 162 18.48 5.43 -7.93
C GLU A 162 17.38 5.83 -6.95
N MET A 163 16.11 5.65 -7.33
CA MET A 163 14.96 5.99 -6.50
C MET A 163 14.89 5.16 -5.22
N VAL A 164 15.08 3.83 -5.32
CA VAL A 164 15.03 2.95 -4.13
C VAL A 164 16.28 3.07 -3.26
N ALA A 165 17.37 3.64 -3.78
CA ALA A 165 18.59 3.92 -3.01
C ALA A 165 18.50 5.16 -2.12
N VAL A 166 17.45 5.97 -2.26
CA VAL A 166 17.23 7.13 -1.38
C VAL A 166 16.98 6.64 0.05
N GLU A 167 17.80 7.13 1.00
CA GLU A 167 17.66 6.76 2.42
C GLU A 167 16.27 7.11 2.95
N GLY A 168 15.59 6.14 3.50
CA GLY A 168 14.25 6.30 4.09
C GLY A 168 13.13 5.68 3.26
N VAL A 169 13.40 5.15 2.06
CA VAL A 169 12.48 4.30 1.32
C VAL A 169 12.43 2.91 1.96
N ASP A 170 11.23 2.41 2.26
CA ASP A 170 11.03 1.13 2.96
C ASP A 170 10.52 0.02 2.02
N ALA A 171 9.72 0.38 1.03
CA ALA A 171 9.14 -0.56 0.06
C ALA A 171 8.81 0.10 -1.27
N THR A 172 8.62 -0.73 -2.29
CA THR A 172 7.96 -0.35 -3.55
C THR A 172 6.62 -1.07 -3.66
N MET A 173 5.73 -0.56 -4.51
CA MET A 173 4.49 -1.24 -4.91
C MET A 173 4.25 -1.01 -6.40
N VAL A 174 4.20 -2.08 -7.18
CA VAL A 174 3.81 -1.98 -8.59
C VAL A 174 2.31 -1.71 -8.68
N GLY A 175 1.92 -0.68 -9.46
CA GLY A 175 0.56 -0.44 -9.94
C GLY A 175 0.39 -1.09 -11.32
N PRO A 176 -0.13 -2.34 -11.41
CA PRO A 176 -0.03 -3.13 -12.65
C PRO A 176 -0.74 -2.50 -13.84
N PHE A 177 -1.91 -1.89 -13.62
CA PHE A 177 -2.68 -1.27 -14.72
C PHE A 177 -1.93 -0.09 -15.32
N ASP A 178 -1.58 0.89 -14.49
CA ASP A 178 -0.89 2.09 -14.97
C ASP A 178 0.48 1.74 -15.55
N LEU A 179 1.21 0.80 -14.93
CA LEU A 179 2.46 0.31 -15.49
C LEU A 179 2.25 -0.33 -16.88
N SER A 180 1.25 -1.19 -17.05
CA SER A 180 0.97 -1.83 -18.34
C SER A 180 0.60 -0.82 -19.41
N VAL A 181 -0.19 0.20 -19.06
CA VAL A 181 -0.53 1.32 -19.95
C VAL A 181 0.71 2.10 -20.34
N SER A 182 1.56 2.44 -19.38
CA SER A 182 2.80 3.19 -19.61
C SER A 182 3.80 2.41 -20.48
N LEU A 183 3.80 1.08 -20.36
CA LEU A 183 4.63 0.17 -21.18
C LEU A 183 4.04 -0.10 -22.58
N GLY A 184 2.87 0.45 -22.92
CA GLY A 184 2.19 0.24 -24.21
C GLY A 184 1.52 -1.13 -24.36
N ILE A 185 1.24 -1.82 -23.26
CA ILE A 185 0.62 -3.16 -23.19
C ILE A 185 -0.58 -3.18 -22.23
N PRO A 186 -1.59 -2.29 -22.39
CA PRO A 186 -2.64 -2.07 -21.41
C PRO A 186 -3.38 -3.37 -21.01
N GLY A 187 -3.30 -3.73 -19.72
CA GLY A 187 -3.95 -4.90 -19.13
C GLY A 187 -3.34 -6.27 -19.50
N ASP A 188 -2.29 -6.32 -20.32
CA ASP A 188 -1.60 -7.57 -20.69
C ASP A 188 -0.51 -7.92 -19.67
N PHE A 189 -0.93 -8.44 -18.52
CA PHE A 189 -0.03 -8.84 -17.43
C PHE A 189 0.73 -10.14 -17.68
N GLU A 190 0.41 -10.89 -18.74
CA GLU A 190 1.19 -12.06 -19.16
C GLU A 190 2.38 -11.67 -20.05
N ASN A 191 2.42 -10.43 -20.55
CA ASN A 191 3.46 -9.94 -21.44
C ASN A 191 4.85 -9.97 -20.80
N PRO A 192 5.87 -10.49 -21.49
CA PRO A 192 7.23 -10.49 -20.97
C PRO A 192 7.81 -9.10 -20.66
N ILE A 193 7.33 -8.04 -21.34
CA ILE A 193 7.76 -6.67 -21.09
C ILE A 193 7.38 -6.24 -19.67
N PHE A 194 6.17 -6.60 -19.21
CA PHE A 194 5.73 -6.32 -17.85
C PHE A 194 6.65 -6.97 -16.82
N TRP A 195 6.92 -8.27 -16.98
CA TRP A 195 7.74 -9.01 -16.03
C TRP A 195 9.20 -8.58 -16.04
N LYS A 196 9.72 -8.15 -17.19
CA LYS A 196 11.06 -7.55 -17.27
C LYS A 196 11.17 -6.25 -16.45
N ALA A 197 10.15 -5.39 -16.52
CA ALA A 197 10.09 -4.18 -15.67
C ALA A 197 9.96 -4.54 -14.19
N PHE A 198 9.12 -5.54 -13.88
CA PHE A 198 8.94 -6.06 -12.53
C PHE A 198 10.24 -6.61 -11.93
N ASP A 199 10.95 -7.48 -12.66
CA ASP A 199 12.23 -8.07 -12.24
C ASP A 199 13.30 -7.01 -12.01
N ARG A 200 13.31 -5.95 -12.85
CA ARG A 200 14.20 -4.81 -12.66
C ARG A 200 13.95 -4.11 -11.32
N MET A 201 12.70 -3.91 -10.92
CA MET A 201 12.34 -3.35 -9.63
C MET A 201 12.77 -4.27 -8.48
N VAL A 202 12.51 -5.57 -8.61
CA VAL A 202 12.91 -6.57 -7.58
C VAL A 202 14.42 -6.58 -7.39
N ASP A 203 15.19 -6.58 -8.47
CA ASP A 203 16.66 -6.53 -8.40
C ASP A 203 17.17 -5.24 -7.76
N ALA A 204 16.59 -4.09 -8.14
CA ALA A 204 16.93 -2.80 -7.55
C ALA A 204 16.65 -2.78 -6.03
N CYS A 205 15.48 -3.23 -5.61
CA CYS A 205 15.08 -3.28 -4.21
C CYS A 205 16.00 -4.21 -3.38
N ASN A 206 16.31 -5.39 -3.90
CA ASN A 206 17.14 -6.37 -3.20
C ASN A 206 18.57 -5.85 -2.97
N LYS A 207 19.12 -5.04 -3.88
CA LYS A 207 20.47 -4.46 -3.75
C LYS A 207 20.61 -3.51 -2.57
N VAL A 208 19.52 -2.87 -2.17
CA VAL A 208 19.52 -1.86 -1.09
C VAL A 208 18.70 -2.25 0.13
N GLY A 209 18.12 -3.45 0.14
CA GLY A 209 17.32 -3.96 1.26
C GLY A 209 15.90 -3.39 1.36
N VAL A 210 15.40 -2.74 0.32
CA VAL A 210 14.02 -2.27 0.20
C VAL A 210 13.10 -3.45 -0.14
N ALA A 211 11.85 -3.44 0.30
CA ALA A 211 10.91 -4.53 0.03
C ALA A 211 10.21 -4.34 -1.31
N PRO A 212 10.37 -5.25 -2.31
CA PRO A 212 9.60 -5.20 -3.53
C PRO A 212 8.15 -5.62 -3.30
N GLY A 213 7.20 -4.92 -3.93
CA GLY A 213 5.78 -5.17 -3.73
C GLY A 213 4.92 -4.97 -4.97
N VAL A 214 3.66 -5.38 -4.84
CA VAL A 214 2.67 -5.31 -5.91
C VAL A 214 1.25 -5.38 -5.39
N HIS A 215 0.31 -4.77 -6.12
CA HIS A 215 -1.13 -4.89 -5.91
C HIS A 215 -1.78 -5.63 -7.08
N PHE A 216 -2.21 -6.88 -6.87
CA PHE A 216 -3.01 -7.64 -7.84
C PHE A 216 -4.34 -8.09 -7.24
N GLY A 217 -5.42 -8.04 -8.03
CA GLY A 217 -6.71 -8.63 -7.65
C GLY A 217 -6.72 -10.16 -7.78
N SER A 218 -5.89 -10.72 -8.66
CA SER A 218 -5.79 -12.15 -8.90
C SER A 218 -4.75 -12.80 -8.00
N THR A 219 -5.16 -13.79 -7.22
CA THR A 219 -4.24 -14.59 -6.39
C THR A 219 -3.22 -15.37 -7.23
N LYS A 220 -3.57 -15.75 -8.47
CA LYS A 220 -2.64 -16.37 -9.42
C LYS A 220 -1.49 -15.42 -9.75
N MET A 221 -1.82 -14.17 -10.09
CA MET A 221 -0.82 -13.15 -10.44
C MET A 221 -0.01 -12.74 -9.21
N LEU A 222 -0.66 -12.67 -8.05
CA LEU A 222 0.04 -12.34 -6.80
C LEU A 222 1.06 -13.42 -6.42
N LYS A 223 0.72 -14.71 -6.57
CA LYS A 223 1.67 -15.82 -6.38
C LYS A 223 2.83 -15.74 -7.37
N ARG A 224 2.54 -15.48 -8.64
CA ARG A 224 3.60 -15.29 -9.64
C ARG A 224 4.54 -14.14 -9.25
N ALA A 225 3.99 -12.99 -8.81
CA ALA A 225 4.82 -11.89 -8.33
C ALA A 225 5.67 -12.27 -7.10
N GLN A 226 5.12 -13.09 -6.20
CA GLN A 226 5.86 -13.64 -5.06
C GLN A 226 7.00 -14.55 -5.52
N ASP A 227 6.78 -15.40 -6.53
CA ASP A 227 7.80 -16.26 -7.13
C ASP A 227 8.93 -15.44 -7.79
N HIS A 228 8.60 -14.23 -8.30
CA HIS A 228 9.56 -13.25 -8.79
C HIS A 228 10.26 -12.45 -7.67
N GLY A 229 9.88 -12.63 -6.42
CA GLY A 229 10.53 -12.03 -5.26
C GLY A 229 9.76 -10.90 -4.55
N ALA A 230 8.51 -10.62 -4.92
CA ALA A 230 7.70 -9.66 -4.17
C ALA A 230 7.44 -10.13 -2.74
N ARG A 231 7.53 -9.19 -1.79
CA ARG A 231 7.33 -9.44 -0.36
C ARG A 231 6.27 -8.54 0.29
N PHE A 232 6.02 -7.37 -0.28
CA PHE A 232 4.93 -6.48 0.11
C PHE A 232 3.74 -6.72 -0.84
N LEU A 233 2.79 -7.57 -0.40
CA LEU A 233 1.76 -8.11 -1.27
C LEU A 233 0.40 -7.48 -0.93
N VAL A 234 -0.31 -6.97 -1.95
CA VAL A 234 -1.68 -6.47 -1.80
C VAL A 234 -2.63 -7.29 -2.66
N CYS A 235 -3.66 -7.86 -2.05
CA CYS A 235 -4.64 -8.71 -2.72
C CYS A 235 -5.99 -8.00 -2.81
N GLY A 236 -6.43 -7.69 -4.03
CA GLY A 236 -7.76 -7.18 -4.34
C GLY A 236 -8.13 -5.86 -3.68
N THR A 237 -9.40 -5.55 -3.80
CA THR A 237 -10.07 -4.43 -3.11
C THR A 237 -11.22 -4.96 -2.28
N ASP A 238 -11.70 -4.18 -1.31
CA ASP A 238 -12.89 -4.48 -0.51
C ASP A 238 -14.09 -4.89 -1.38
N MET A 239 -14.38 -4.14 -2.45
CA MET A 239 -15.50 -4.45 -3.36
C MET A 239 -15.27 -5.72 -4.15
N SER A 240 -14.04 -5.99 -4.62
CA SER A 240 -13.76 -7.21 -5.36
C SER A 240 -13.90 -8.47 -4.48
N VAL A 241 -13.48 -8.37 -3.22
CA VAL A 241 -13.62 -9.45 -2.23
C VAL A 241 -15.10 -9.71 -1.92
N LEU A 242 -15.90 -8.66 -1.69
CA LEU A 242 -17.34 -8.78 -1.46
C LEU A 242 -18.06 -9.39 -2.66
N GLN A 243 -17.77 -8.90 -3.88
CA GLN A 243 -18.37 -9.44 -5.11
C GLN A 243 -18.05 -10.93 -5.27
N ASN A 244 -16.79 -11.31 -5.10
CA ASN A 244 -16.38 -12.72 -5.22
C ASN A 244 -17.06 -13.60 -4.17
N GLY A 245 -17.18 -13.11 -2.91
CA GLY A 245 -17.88 -13.80 -1.85
C GLY A 245 -19.36 -14.01 -2.17
N PHE A 246 -20.06 -12.97 -2.61
CA PHE A 246 -21.47 -13.11 -3.00
C PHE A 246 -21.65 -14.00 -4.23
N THR A 247 -20.76 -13.94 -5.21
CA THR A 247 -20.79 -14.82 -6.38
C THR A 247 -20.64 -16.28 -5.98
N ALA A 248 -19.73 -16.59 -5.07
CA ALA A 248 -19.56 -17.93 -4.55
C ALA A 248 -20.84 -18.43 -3.84
N LEU A 249 -21.42 -17.62 -2.94
CA LEU A 249 -22.68 -17.96 -2.25
C LEU A 249 -23.83 -18.22 -3.23
N VAL A 250 -23.98 -17.39 -4.27
CA VAL A 250 -25.03 -17.60 -5.30
C VAL A 250 -24.77 -18.90 -6.06
N GLY A 251 -23.51 -19.21 -6.39
CA GLY A 251 -23.14 -20.45 -7.07
C GLY A 251 -23.41 -21.70 -6.23
N GLU A 252 -23.17 -21.65 -4.93
CA GLU A 252 -23.42 -22.76 -4.00
C GLU A 252 -24.93 -23.05 -3.82
N MET A 253 -25.78 -22.02 -3.92
CA MET A 253 -27.22 -22.16 -3.71
C MET A 253 -27.97 -22.74 -4.90
N ASP A 254 -27.38 -22.77 -6.10
CA ASP A 254 -27.96 -23.32 -7.35
C ASP A 254 -29.41 -22.86 -7.65
N ILE A 255 -29.76 -21.64 -7.26
CA ILE A 255 -31.13 -21.11 -7.39
C ILE A 255 -31.42 -20.43 -8.74
N ARG A 256 -30.46 -20.43 -9.68
CA ARG A 256 -30.54 -19.80 -10.99
C ARG A 256 -30.20 -20.75 -12.12
N SER A 257 -30.81 -21.96 -12.10
CA SER A 257 -30.52 -23.03 -13.05
C SER A 257 -30.91 -22.75 -14.51
N ASP A 258 -31.64 -21.67 -14.79
CA ASP A 258 -32.19 -21.38 -16.13
C ASP A 258 -31.50 -20.21 -16.86
N GLU A 259 -30.61 -19.48 -16.25
CA GLU A 259 -29.77 -18.54 -16.97
C GLU A 259 -28.37 -19.14 -17.19
N PRO A 260 -27.87 -19.19 -18.45
CA PRO A 260 -26.48 -19.57 -18.65
C PRO A 260 -25.63 -18.61 -17.82
N ALA A 261 -24.79 -19.17 -16.95
CA ALA A 261 -23.80 -18.39 -16.25
C ALA A 261 -23.04 -17.58 -17.31
N THR A 262 -23.40 -16.32 -17.46
CA THR A 262 -22.52 -15.39 -18.13
C THR A 262 -21.28 -15.42 -17.25
N ALA A 263 -20.32 -16.28 -17.64
CA ALA A 263 -19.00 -16.22 -17.12
C ALA A 263 -18.59 -14.74 -17.22
N GLY A 264 -18.79 -14.02 -16.14
CA GLY A 264 -18.36 -12.66 -16.05
C GLY A 264 -16.89 -12.74 -16.38
N LYS A 265 -16.54 -12.33 -17.57
CA LYS A 265 -15.17 -11.96 -17.85
C LYS A 265 -14.87 -10.99 -16.73
N SER A 266 -14.05 -11.43 -15.77
CA SER A 266 -13.56 -10.62 -14.68
C SER A 266 -12.64 -9.54 -15.26
N GLY A 267 -13.27 -8.61 -15.96
CA GLY A 267 -12.75 -7.32 -16.34
C GLY A 267 -13.19 -6.34 -15.26
N GLY A 268 -12.99 -6.75 -14.04
CA GLY A 268 -13.26 -5.93 -12.89
C GLY A 268 -11.94 -5.31 -12.45
N TYR A 269 -12.02 -4.15 -11.93
CA TYR A 269 -10.98 -3.44 -11.21
C TYR A 269 -10.12 -4.41 -10.40
N MET A 270 -8.93 -4.61 -10.87
CA MET A 270 -7.92 -5.47 -10.27
C MET A 270 -6.88 -4.62 -9.57
#